data_f58b46a9f2fa22a927f700ef35058772
#
_entry.id   f58b46a9f2fa22a927f700ef35058772
#
_cell.length_a   1.000
_cell.length_b   1.000
_cell.length_c   1.000
_cell.angle_alpha   90.00
_cell.angle_beta   90.00
_cell.angle_gamma   90.00
#
_symmetry.space_group_name_H-M   'P 1'
#
loop_
_entity.id
_entity.type
_entity.pdbx_description
1 polymer ?
#
loop_
_entity_poly.entity_id
_entity_poly.type
_entity_poly.pdbx_seq_one_letter_code
_entity_poly.pdbx_strand_id
1 'polypeptide(L)'
;MKKIITAVVAMLRVRSRKAALLAALFGMTAISATAFAEMKIGTVNMVDLVKLHPSYETNKSLLKSTDKDYKEKLDKRQEEIKAIADEGKKAQEDLSNPMLSASAKASAQKKLESVQRRYIAARQDMEAEVRRYQNELADLESRLMKLQTEDIREKISAYAKKKGFDMIIDATMLAYSKESFEVTDEILREMGIDPAKRKTLKDKDDKSDAKAK
;
A
#
# COMPACT_ATOMS: atom_id res chain seq x y z
N MET A 1 -69.72 12.72 -67.64
CA MET A 1 -69.37 12.86 -66.19
C MET A 1 -68.42 11.80 -65.66
N LYS A 2 -68.42 10.53 -66.14
CA LYS A 2 -67.54 9.45 -65.61
C LYS A 2 -66.01 9.63 -65.90
N LYS A 3 -65.65 10.29 -67.00
CA LYS A 3 -64.23 10.49 -67.41
C LYS A 3 -63.46 11.55 -66.59
N ILE A 4 -64.16 12.54 -66.05
CA ILE A 4 -63.55 13.59 -65.23
C ILE A 4 -63.20 13.10 -63.82
N ILE A 5 -64.04 12.24 -63.28
CA ILE A 5 -63.82 11.65 -61.91
C ILE A 5 -62.63 10.71 -61.89
N THR A 6 -62.40 9.94 -62.98
CA THR A 6 -61.25 9.03 -63.09
C THR A 6 -59.92 9.77 -63.23
N ALA A 7 -59.87 10.93 -63.85
CA ALA A 7 -58.69 11.76 -64.00
C ALA A 7 -58.27 12.43 -62.66
N VAL A 8 -59.25 12.87 -61.88
CA VAL A 8 -58.99 13.50 -60.54
C VAL A 8 -58.48 12.48 -59.55
N VAL A 9 -59.03 11.23 -59.54
CA VAL A 9 -58.55 10.14 -58.67
C VAL A 9 -57.12 9.69 -59.06
N ALA A 10 -56.76 9.68 -60.34
CA ALA A 10 -55.43 9.37 -60.79
C ALA A 10 -54.39 10.45 -60.39
N MET A 11 -54.75 11.75 -60.43
CA MET A 11 -53.89 12.84 -59.98
C MET A 11 -53.63 12.84 -58.46
N LEU A 12 -54.64 12.51 -57.65
CA LEU A 12 -54.47 12.42 -56.21
C LEU A 12 -53.56 11.23 -55.81
N ARG A 13 -53.61 10.10 -56.54
CA ARG A 13 -52.72 8.94 -56.25
C ARG A 13 -51.26 9.19 -56.58
N VAL A 14 -50.96 10.03 -57.58
CA VAL A 14 -49.58 10.35 -57.93
C VAL A 14 -48.95 11.33 -56.93
N ARG A 15 -49.74 12.23 -56.33
CA ARG A 15 -49.25 13.18 -55.30
C ARG A 15 -48.92 12.47 -53.97
N SER A 16 -49.68 11.42 -53.59
CA SER A 16 -49.41 10.68 -52.37
C SER A 16 -48.16 9.81 -52.42
N ARG A 17 -47.78 9.30 -53.60
CA ARG A 17 -46.57 8.52 -53.79
C ARG A 17 -45.27 9.35 -53.71
N LYS A 18 -45.29 10.62 -54.13
CA LYS A 18 -44.14 11.53 -54.00
C LYS A 18 -43.95 12.08 -52.59
N ALA A 19 -45.04 12.28 -51.87
CA ALA A 19 -44.97 12.67 -50.45
C ALA A 19 -44.49 11.55 -49.54
N ALA A 20 -44.82 10.28 -49.83
CA ALA A 20 -44.37 9.13 -49.10
C ALA A 20 -42.85 8.84 -49.34
N LEU A 21 -42.32 9.12 -50.53
CA LEU A 21 -40.90 8.98 -50.82
C LEU A 21 -40.02 10.09 -50.20
N LEU A 22 -40.53 11.30 -50.02
CA LEU A 22 -39.84 12.39 -49.33
C LEU A 22 -39.85 12.19 -47.82
N ALA A 23 -40.89 11.60 -47.23
CA ALA A 23 -40.90 11.24 -45.80
C ALA A 23 -39.94 10.08 -45.46
N ALA A 24 -39.74 9.14 -46.39
CA ALA A 24 -38.79 8.04 -46.20
C ALA A 24 -37.31 8.49 -46.27
N LEU A 25 -36.99 9.56 -47.06
CA LEU A 25 -35.63 10.11 -47.09
C LEU A 25 -35.28 10.99 -45.87
N PHE A 26 -36.29 11.58 -45.18
CA PHE A 26 -36.05 12.42 -44.01
C PHE A 26 -36.00 11.61 -42.70
N GLY A 27 -36.51 10.37 -42.72
CA GLY A 27 -36.51 9.46 -41.56
C GLY A 27 -35.18 8.67 -41.36
N MET A 28 -34.24 8.76 -42.33
CA MET A 28 -33.05 7.89 -42.31
C MET A 28 -31.76 8.59 -41.87
N THR A 29 -31.83 9.86 -41.42
CA THR A 29 -30.67 10.63 -40.94
C THR A 29 -30.59 10.74 -39.39
N ALA A 30 -31.44 10.01 -38.65
CA ALA A 30 -31.51 10.13 -37.19
C ALA A 30 -30.88 8.96 -36.44
N ILE A 31 -30.10 8.10 -37.09
CA ILE A 31 -29.44 6.98 -36.36
C ILE A 31 -27.96 6.97 -36.74
N SER A 32 -27.19 7.81 -36.13
CA SER A 32 -25.75 7.59 -35.92
C SER A 32 -25.17 8.63 -34.96
N ALA A 33 -25.87 9.00 -33.92
CA ALA A 33 -25.20 9.39 -32.69
C ALA A 33 -24.81 8.07 -32.02
N THR A 34 -23.78 7.39 -32.52
CA THR A 34 -23.00 6.48 -31.69
C THR A 34 -22.53 7.34 -30.52
N ALA A 35 -23.25 7.31 -29.43
CA ALA A 35 -22.76 7.79 -28.16
C ALA A 35 -21.48 6.97 -27.92
N PHE A 36 -20.34 7.48 -28.35
CA PHE A 36 -19.08 7.09 -27.77
C PHE A 36 -19.27 7.43 -26.28
N ALA A 37 -19.63 6.44 -25.50
CA ALA A 37 -19.65 6.59 -24.05
C ALA A 37 -18.26 7.10 -23.68
N GLU A 38 -18.16 8.38 -23.36
CA GLU A 38 -16.91 8.98 -22.94
C GLU A 38 -16.46 8.24 -21.70
N MET A 39 -15.34 7.49 -21.83
CA MET A 39 -14.81 6.70 -20.72
C MET A 39 -14.51 7.65 -19.56
N LYS A 40 -15.17 7.43 -18.44
CA LYS A 40 -14.99 8.25 -17.24
C LYS A 40 -13.81 7.72 -16.42
N ILE A 41 -12.70 8.44 -16.53
CA ILE A 41 -11.45 8.10 -15.83
C ILE A 41 -11.26 9.05 -14.65
N GLY A 42 -10.83 8.50 -13.52
CA GLY A 42 -10.38 9.24 -12.35
C GLY A 42 -8.94 8.90 -11.98
N THR A 43 -8.31 9.77 -11.19
CA THR A 43 -7.00 9.52 -10.59
C THR A 43 -7.06 9.71 -9.07
N VAL A 44 -6.30 8.89 -8.33
CA VAL A 44 -6.18 9.01 -6.88
C VAL A 44 -4.72 9.02 -6.46
N ASN A 45 -4.38 9.75 -5.40
CA ASN A 45 -3.07 9.66 -4.77
C ASN A 45 -3.12 8.60 -3.65
N MET A 46 -2.62 7.40 -3.94
CA MET A 46 -2.61 6.29 -2.98
C MET A 46 -1.74 6.60 -1.74
N VAL A 47 -0.66 7.36 -1.88
CA VAL A 47 0.20 7.75 -0.76
C VAL A 47 -0.56 8.60 0.24
N ASP A 48 -1.33 9.60 -0.24
CA ASP A 48 -2.16 10.45 0.62
C ASP A 48 -3.25 9.64 1.32
N LEU A 49 -3.92 8.73 0.58
CA LEU A 49 -4.95 7.85 1.15
C LEU A 49 -4.40 6.95 2.26
N VAL A 50 -3.20 6.37 2.05
CA VAL A 50 -2.53 5.52 3.05
C VAL A 50 -2.13 6.34 4.28
N LYS A 51 -1.47 7.49 4.11
CA LYS A 51 -1.01 8.34 5.22
C LYS A 51 -2.16 8.92 6.05
N LEU A 52 -3.31 9.18 5.43
CA LEU A 52 -4.51 9.72 6.10
C LEU A 52 -5.45 8.65 6.62
N HIS A 53 -5.21 7.38 6.28
CA HIS A 53 -6.06 6.29 6.74
C HIS A 53 -6.11 6.22 8.28
N PRO A 54 -7.29 5.96 8.89
CA PRO A 54 -7.45 5.95 10.35
C PRO A 54 -6.49 4.99 11.08
N SER A 55 -6.13 3.86 10.45
CA SER A 55 -5.19 2.89 11.04
C SER A 55 -3.72 3.27 10.88
N TYR A 56 -3.37 4.29 10.09
CA TYR A 56 -1.97 4.61 9.78
C TYR A 56 -1.12 4.87 11.03
N GLU A 57 -1.55 5.77 11.90
CA GLU A 57 -0.79 6.10 13.12
C GLU A 57 -0.78 4.93 14.12
N THR A 58 -1.87 4.16 14.20
CA THR A 58 -1.94 2.95 15.04
C THR A 58 -0.96 1.90 14.53
N ASN A 59 -0.94 1.63 13.24
CA ASN A 59 -0.02 0.68 12.60
C ASN A 59 1.44 1.10 12.82
N LYS A 60 1.75 2.38 12.61
CA LYS A 60 3.08 2.95 12.84
C LYS A 60 3.52 2.83 14.30
N SER A 61 2.61 3.09 15.24
CA SER A 61 2.88 2.93 16.67
C SER A 61 3.13 1.47 17.04
N LEU A 62 2.33 0.54 16.48
CA LEU A 62 2.50 -0.89 16.70
C LEU A 62 3.86 -1.38 16.18
N LEU A 63 4.25 -1.00 14.97
CA LEU A 63 5.56 -1.34 14.42
C LEU A 63 6.70 -0.81 15.29
N LYS A 64 6.59 0.45 15.72
CA LYS A 64 7.61 1.07 16.59
C LYS A 64 7.71 0.38 17.97
N SER A 65 6.59 0.02 18.59
CA SER A 65 6.62 -0.69 19.86
C SER A 65 7.20 -2.09 19.71
N THR A 66 6.83 -2.82 18.66
CA THR A 66 7.35 -4.15 18.35
C THR A 66 8.87 -4.12 18.10
N ASP A 67 9.36 -3.15 17.31
CA ASP A 67 10.80 -2.96 17.09
C ASP A 67 11.55 -2.66 18.40
N LYS A 68 10.96 -1.82 19.26
CA LYS A 68 11.53 -1.52 20.57
C LYS A 68 11.62 -2.78 21.46
N ASP A 69 10.55 -3.58 21.51
CA ASP A 69 10.51 -4.82 22.30
C ASP A 69 11.56 -5.83 21.80
N TYR A 70 11.78 -5.89 20.48
CA TYR A 70 12.83 -6.76 19.92
C TYR A 70 14.23 -6.25 20.27
N LYS A 71 14.48 -4.94 20.21
CA LYS A 71 15.75 -4.34 20.62
C LYS A 71 16.06 -4.63 22.09
N GLU A 72 15.09 -4.44 22.97
CA GLU A 72 15.26 -4.75 24.39
C GLU A 72 15.58 -6.25 24.67
N LYS A 73 14.99 -7.16 23.89
CA LYS A 73 15.33 -8.59 23.98
C LYS A 73 16.74 -8.87 23.49
N LEU A 74 17.17 -8.25 22.39
CA LEU A 74 18.52 -8.40 21.85
C LEU A 74 19.57 -7.80 22.79
N ASP A 75 19.29 -6.66 23.42
CA ASP A 75 20.18 -6.05 24.42
C ASP A 75 20.40 -6.97 25.62
N LYS A 76 19.34 -7.60 26.15
CA LYS A 76 19.46 -8.60 27.20
C LYS A 76 20.32 -9.80 26.78
N ARG A 77 20.10 -10.28 25.56
CA ARG A 77 20.90 -11.39 25.02
C ARG A 77 22.37 -11.00 24.87
N GLN A 78 22.65 -9.76 24.47
CA GLN A 78 24.01 -9.22 24.37
C GLN A 78 24.69 -9.16 25.75
N GLU A 79 23.96 -8.78 26.80
CA GLU A 79 24.49 -8.79 28.18
C GLU A 79 24.79 -10.22 28.66
N GLU A 80 23.92 -11.21 28.35
CA GLU A 80 24.17 -12.61 28.64
C GLU A 80 25.46 -13.11 27.95
N ILE A 81 25.65 -12.78 26.67
CA ILE A 81 26.87 -13.14 25.94
C ILE A 81 28.10 -12.50 26.55
N LYS A 82 28.01 -11.24 26.99
CA LYS A 82 29.08 -10.54 27.68
C LYS A 82 29.44 -11.23 29.01
N ALA A 83 28.43 -11.63 29.79
CA ALA A 83 28.67 -12.36 31.05
C ALA A 83 29.40 -13.69 30.79
N ILE A 84 29.03 -14.43 29.73
CA ILE A 84 29.74 -15.66 29.32
C ILE A 84 31.19 -15.36 28.92
N ALA A 85 31.43 -14.27 28.19
CA ALA A 85 32.78 -13.88 27.80
C ALA A 85 33.67 -13.52 29.04
N ASP A 86 33.09 -12.82 30.01
CA ASP A 86 33.76 -12.44 31.24
C ASP A 86 34.10 -13.69 32.13
N GLU A 87 33.20 -14.70 32.12
CA GLU A 87 33.47 -16.01 32.74
C GLU A 87 34.68 -16.70 32.05
N GLY A 88 34.76 -16.60 30.73
CA GLY A 88 35.90 -17.12 29.95
C GLY A 88 37.24 -16.43 30.26
N LYS A 89 37.24 -15.10 30.40
CA LYS A 89 38.40 -14.34 30.81
C LYS A 89 38.94 -14.79 32.19
N LYS A 90 38.04 -14.94 33.18
CA LYS A 90 38.41 -15.43 34.49
C LYS A 90 39.02 -16.83 34.45
N ALA A 91 38.42 -17.74 33.70
CA ALA A 91 38.95 -19.09 33.55
C ALA A 91 40.34 -19.09 32.87
N GLN A 92 40.58 -18.17 31.95
CA GLN A 92 41.88 -17.98 31.30
C GLN A 92 42.92 -17.38 32.25
N GLU A 93 42.52 -16.40 33.07
CA GLU A 93 43.39 -15.84 34.14
C GLU A 93 43.78 -16.89 35.16
N ASP A 94 42.84 -17.74 35.58
CA ASP A 94 43.10 -18.86 36.47
C ASP A 94 44.14 -19.83 35.89
N LEU A 95 44.02 -20.18 34.61
CA LEU A 95 44.99 -21.03 33.91
C LEU A 95 46.40 -20.44 33.87
N SER A 96 46.50 -19.12 33.78
CA SER A 96 47.78 -18.40 33.71
C SER A 96 48.43 -18.24 35.07
N ASN A 97 47.75 -18.58 36.17
CA ASN A 97 48.25 -18.44 37.52
C ASN A 97 49.27 -19.55 37.83
N PRO A 98 50.56 -19.23 38.07
CA PRO A 98 51.58 -20.23 38.35
C PRO A 98 51.41 -20.94 39.68
N MET A 99 50.66 -20.37 40.61
CA MET A 99 50.44 -20.92 41.96
C MET A 99 49.37 -22.00 42.02
N LEU A 100 48.60 -22.22 40.91
CA LEU A 100 47.60 -23.25 40.89
C LEU A 100 48.16 -24.66 40.79
N SER A 101 47.53 -25.59 41.59
CA SER A 101 47.85 -27.00 41.46
C SER A 101 47.46 -27.60 40.12
N ALA A 102 48.08 -28.73 39.73
CA ALA A 102 47.76 -29.41 38.47
C ALA A 102 46.26 -29.78 38.35
N SER A 103 45.62 -30.17 39.45
CA SER A 103 44.16 -30.47 39.51
C SER A 103 43.35 -29.22 39.28
N ALA A 104 43.69 -28.09 39.88
CA ALA A 104 43.00 -26.82 39.68
C ALA A 104 43.12 -26.32 38.24
N LYS A 105 44.29 -26.44 37.61
CA LYS A 105 44.52 -26.11 36.19
C LYS A 105 43.66 -26.98 35.26
N ALA A 106 43.57 -28.30 35.52
CA ALA A 106 42.72 -29.19 34.75
C ALA A 106 41.24 -28.81 34.86
N SER A 107 40.79 -28.36 36.02
CA SER A 107 39.41 -27.87 36.24
C SER A 107 39.17 -26.55 35.48
N ALA A 108 40.10 -25.60 35.54
CA ALA A 108 40.03 -24.34 34.84
C ALA A 108 40.01 -24.56 33.30
N GLN A 109 40.81 -25.52 32.78
CA GLN A 109 40.77 -25.90 31.37
C GLN A 109 39.40 -26.41 30.94
N LYS A 110 38.80 -27.34 31.67
CA LYS A 110 37.44 -27.85 31.40
C LYS A 110 36.39 -26.74 31.41
N LYS A 111 36.53 -25.82 32.38
CA LYS A 111 35.64 -24.65 32.49
C LYS A 111 35.79 -23.76 31.25
N LEU A 112 37.00 -23.43 30.85
CA LEU A 112 37.27 -22.62 29.66
C LEU A 112 36.67 -23.23 28.38
N GLU A 113 36.85 -24.53 28.15
CA GLU A 113 36.26 -25.25 27.03
C GLU A 113 34.73 -25.21 27.05
N SER A 114 34.13 -25.37 28.22
CA SER A 114 32.68 -25.27 28.40
C SER A 114 32.15 -23.88 28.08
N VAL A 115 32.82 -22.84 28.59
CA VAL A 115 32.48 -21.45 28.35
C VAL A 115 32.62 -21.09 26.87
N GLN A 116 33.70 -21.54 26.20
CA GLN A 116 33.87 -21.32 24.76
C GLN A 116 32.71 -21.92 23.95
N ARG A 117 32.31 -23.17 24.26
CA ARG A 117 31.14 -23.76 23.59
C ARG A 117 29.87 -22.96 23.83
N ARG A 118 29.61 -22.54 25.07
CA ARG A 118 28.44 -21.70 25.41
C ARG A 118 28.47 -20.36 24.71
N TYR A 119 29.63 -19.72 24.60
CA TYR A 119 29.80 -18.45 23.92
C TYR A 119 29.48 -18.56 22.43
N ILE A 120 30.03 -19.59 21.76
CA ILE A 120 29.76 -19.82 20.33
C ILE A 120 28.27 -20.08 20.10
N ALA A 121 27.65 -20.96 20.92
CA ALA A 121 26.23 -21.25 20.79
C ALA A 121 25.37 -19.98 21.02
N ALA A 122 25.64 -19.21 22.07
CA ALA A 122 24.90 -17.99 22.38
C ALA A 122 25.01 -16.93 21.27
N ARG A 123 26.19 -16.83 20.61
CA ARG A 123 26.39 -15.95 19.45
C ARG A 123 25.56 -16.40 18.25
N GLN A 124 25.57 -17.71 17.94
CA GLN A 124 24.76 -18.28 16.84
C GLN A 124 23.27 -18.10 17.07
N ASP A 125 22.82 -18.34 18.31
CA ASP A 125 21.43 -18.15 18.71
C ASP A 125 21.02 -16.67 18.54
N MET A 126 21.84 -15.73 18.98
CA MET A 126 21.60 -14.29 18.81
C MET A 126 21.47 -13.90 17.34
N GLU A 127 22.37 -14.41 16.47
CA GLU A 127 22.30 -14.15 15.04
C GLU A 127 21.01 -14.69 14.39
N ALA A 128 20.58 -15.89 14.85
CA ALA A 128 19.30 -16.47 14.41
C ALA A 128 18.10 -15.64 14.90
N GLU A 129 18.15 -15.15 16.15
CA GLU A 129 17.11 -14.27 16.71
C GLU A 129 17.02 -12.95 15.95
N VAL A 130 18.15 -12.31 15.62
CA VAL A 130 18.17 -11.06 14.82
C VAL A 130 17.47 -11.28 13.48
N ARG A 131 17.83 -12.34 12.76
CA ARG A 131 17.18 -12.67 11.48
C ARG A 131 15.67 -12.93 11.63
N ARG A 132 15.30 -13.67 12.67
CA ARG A 132 13.88 -13.97 12.97
C ARG A 132 13.10 -12.67 13.22
N TYR A 133 13.59 -11.78 14.08
CA TYR A 133 12.92 -10.52 14.40
C TYR A 133 12.81 -9.59 13.20
N GLN A 134 13.83 -9.52 12.36
CA GLN A 134 13.78 -8.76 11.10
C GLN A 134 12.67 -9.28 10.18
N ASN A 135 12.56 -10.60 10.03
CA ASN A 135 11.52 -11.21 9.21
C ASN A 135 10.13 -11.00 9.81
N GLU A 136 9.96 -11.19 11.12
CA GLU A 136 8.69 -10.98 11.82
C GLU A 136 8.22 -9.53 11.72
N LEU A 137 9.13 -8.56 11.83
CA LEU A 137 8.81 -7.13 11.68
C LEU A 137 8.42 -6.79 10.24
N ALA A 138 9.15 -7.31 9.25
CA ALA A 138 8.83 -7.13 7.84
C ALA A 138 7.47 -7.77 7.46
N ASP A 139 7.19 -8.97 8.00
CA ASP A 139 5.91 -9.64 7.79
C ASP A 139 4.74 -8.88 8.45
N LEU A 140 4.96 -8.31 9.64
CA LEU A 140 3.98 -7.48 10.30
C LEU A 140 3.68 -6.23 9.48
N GLU A 141 4.71 -5.51 9.04
CA GLU A 141 4.59 -4.32 8.19
C GLU A 141 3.82 -4.63 6.89
N SER A 142 4.21 -5.71 6.21
CA SER A 142 3.56 -6.16 4.97
C SER A 142 2.08 -6.47 5.18
N ARG A 143 1.73 -7.17 6.26
CA ARG A 143 0.32 -7.49 6.58
C ARG A 143 -0.49 -6.24 6.89
N LEU A 144 0.05 -5.32 7.70
CA LEU A 144 -0.63 -4.07 8.05
C LEU A 144 -0.85 -3.20 6.81
N MET A 145 0.15 -3.07 5.94
CA MET A 145 0.06 -2.34 4.68
C MET A 145 -0.96 -2.98 3.74
N LYS A 146 -0.96 -4.31 3.63
CA LYS A 146 -1.91 -5.04 2.80
C LYS A 146 -3.35 -4.78 3.24
N LEU A 147 -3.66 -4.98 4.52
CA LEU A 147 -5.01 -4.75 5.07
C LEU A 147 -5.48 -3.31 4.83
N GLN A 148 -4.61 -2.34 5.07
CA GLN A 148 -4.92 -0.93 4.86
C GLN A 148 -5.16 -0.61 3.38
N THR A 149 -4.34 -1.15 2.48
CA THR A 149 -4.50 -0.96 1.03
C THR A 149 -5.75 -1.65 0.50
N GLU A 150 -6.12 -2.81 1.03
CA GLU A 150 -7.35 -3.52 0.67
C GLU A 150 -8.58 -2.69 1.07
N ASP A 151 -8.66 -2.15 2.29
CA ASP A 151 -9.76 -1.26 2.70
C ASP A 151 -9.87 -0.02 1.80
N ILE A 152 -8.75 0.64 1.50
CA ILE A 152 -8.73 1.78 0.57
C ILE A 152 -9.26 1.38 -0.81
N ARG A 153 -8.84 0.23 -1.36
CA ARG A 153 -9.32 -0.27 -2.66
C ARG A 153 -10.80 -0.56 -2.66
N GLU A 154 -11.34 -1.09 -1.57
CA GLU A 154 -12.79 -1.29 -1.43
C GLU A 154 -13.54 0.04 -1.47
N LYS A 155 -13.06 1.08 -0.77
CA LYS A 155 -13.66 2.43 -0.81
C LYS A 155 -13.58 3.05 -2.21
N ILE A 156 -12.44 2.93 -2.89
CA ILE A 156 -12.28 3.38 -4.27
C ILE A 156 -13.26 2.65 -5.19
N SER A 157 -13.37 1.33 -5.08
CA SER A 157 -14.29 0.52 -5.90
C SER A 157 -15.76 0.88 -5.67
N ALA A 158 -16.16 1.07 -4.41
CA ALA A 158 -17.52 1.50 -4.07
C ALA A 158 -17.83 2.89 -4.65
N TYR A 159 -16.91 3.83 -4.50
CA TYR A 159 -17.04 5.17 -5.07
C TYR A 159 -17.12 5.15 -6.59
N ALA A 160 -16.23 4.40 -7.26
CA ALA A 160 -16.21 4.27 -8.71
C ALA A 160 -17.55 3.76 -9.25
N LYS A 161 -18.09 2.69 -8.66
CA LYS A 161 -19.40 2.14 -9.01
C LYS A 161 -20.53 3.15 -8.79
N LYS A 162 -20.53 3.84 -7.63
CA LYS A 162 -21.55 4.83 -7.27
C LYS A 162 -21.56 6.03 -8.22
N LYS A 163 -20.38 6.44 -8.71
CA LYS A 163 -20.19 7.63 -9.55
C LYS A 163 -20.07 7.32 -11.05
N GLY A 164 -20.09 6.04 -11.43
CA GLY A 164 -20.01 5.60 -12.83
C GLY A 164 -18.65 5.85 -13.45
N PHE A 165 -17.56 5.66 -12.70
CA PHE A 165 -16.22 5.63 -13.27
C PHE A 165 -15.95 4.28 -13.91
N ASP A 166 -15.36 4.30 -15.10
CA ASP A 166 -14.90 3.10 -15.80
C ASP A 166 -13.52 2.67 -15.30
N MET A 167 -12.71 3.65 -14.85
CA MET A 167 -11.36 3.41 -14.34
C MET A 167 -10.94 4.49 -13.33
N ILE A 168 -10.26 4.06 -12.25
CA ILE A 168 -9.53 4.95 -11.34
C ILE A 168 -8.09 4.44 -11.25
N ILE A 169 -7.12 5.33 -11.52
CA ILE A 169 -5.70 5.01 -11.64
C ILE A 169 -4.94 5.72 -10.51
N ASP A 170 -3.92 5.06 -9.96
CA ASP A 170 -3.01 5.71 -9.02
C ASP A 170 -2.19 6.81 -9.73
N ALA A 171 -2.34 8.04 -9.28
CA ALA A 171 -1.66 9.20 -9.84
C ALA A 171 -0.12 9.10 -9.76
N THR A 172 0.41 8.34 -8.80
CA THR A 172 1.86 8.11 -8.66
C THR A 172 2.46 7.29 -9.79
N MET A 173 1.63 6.56 -10.53
CA MET A 173 2.02 5.76 -11.69
C MET A 173 1.95 6.54 -13.01
N LEU A 174 1.45 7.78 -12.98
CA LEU A 174 1.24 8.60 -14.16
C LEU A 174 2.32 9.69 -14.26
N ALA A 175 2.87 9.88 -15.46
CA ALA A 175 3.77 11.01 -15.74
C ALA A 175 3.04 12.36 -15.72
N TYR A 176 1.75 12.36 -16.06
CA TYR A 176 0.89 13.53 -16.09
C TYR A 176 -0.59 13.16 -16.02
N SER A 177 -1.36 13.91 -15.25
CA SER A 177 -2.83 13.91 -15.28
C SER A 177 -3.35 15.34 -15.06
N LYS A 178 -4.51 15.65 -15.65
CA LYS A 178 -5.20 16.91 -15.33
C LYS A 178 -5.79 16.82 -13.93
N GLU A 179 -5.78 17.94 -13.19
CA GLU A 179 -6.41 18.04 -11.86
C GLU A 179 -7.90 17.67 -11.87
N SER A 180 -8.60 17.92 -13.00
CA SER A 180 -10.01 17.56 -13.14
C SER A 180 -10.30 16.06 -13.06
N PHE A 181 -9.30 15.21 -13.20
CA PHE A 181 -9.43 13.76 -13.03
C PHE A 181 -9.19 13.31 -11.57
N GLU A 182 -8.64 14.18 -10.75
CA GLU A 182 -8.32 13.80 -9.37
C GLU A 182 -9.58 13.68 -8.52
N VAL A 183 -9.73 12.53 -7.86
CA VAL A 183 -10.86 12.20 -6.99
C VAL A 183 -10.40 11.79 -5.58
N THR A 184 -9.17 12.08 -5.20
CA THR A 184 -8.61 11.72 -3.89
C THR A 184 -9.43 12.32 -2.73
N ASP A 185 -9.83 13.59 -2.85
CA ASP A 185 -10.58 14.28 -1.82
C ASP A 185 -11.99 13.71 -1.64
N GLU A 186 -12.61 13.24 -2.71
CA GLU A 186 -13.90 12.55 -2.68
C GLU A 186 -13.79 11.18 -1.99
N ILE A 187 -12.72 10.43 -2.30
CA ILE A 187 -12.44 9.15 -1.64
C ILE A 187 -12.19 9.36 -0.15
N LEU A 188 -11.44 10.39 0.24
CA LEU A 188 -11.24 10.74 1.65
C LEU A 188 -12.57 10.99 2.37
N ARG A 189 -13.50 11.72 1.73
CA ARG A 189 -14.84 11.93 2.29
C ARG A 189 -15.63 10.62 2.45
N GLU A 190 -15.57 9.70 1.48
CA GLU A 190 -16.20 8.37 1.59
C GLU A 190 -15.55 7.53 2.72
N MET A 191 -14.27 7.77 3.04
CA MET A 191 -13.58 7.18 4.19
C MET A 191 -13.89 7.90 5.53
N GLY A 192 -14.70 8.97 5.53
CA GLY A 192 -14.99 9.78 6.71
C GLY A 192 -13.84 10.70 7.14
N ILE A 193 -12.93 11.02 6.22
CA ILE A 193 -11.74 11.83 6.48
C ILE A 193 -11.92 13.23 5.86
N ASP A 194 -11.59 14.26 6.63
CA ASP A 194 -11.59 15.64 6.12
C ASP A 194 -10.44 15.85 5.12
N PRO A 195 -10.74 16.20 3.84
CA PRO A 195 -9.71 16.48 2.84
C PRO A 195 -8.74 17.62 3.21
N ALA A 196 -9.14 18.53 4.10
CA ALA A 196 -8.24 19.61 4.57
C ALA A 196 -6.97 19.05 5.21
N LYS A 197 -7.02 17.84 5.81
CA LYS A 197 -5.85 17.15 6.35
C LYS A 197 -4.78 16.84 5.29
N ARG A 198 -5.17 16.70 4.03
CA ARG A 198 -4.25 16.46 2.90
C ARG A 198 -3.32 17.66 2.67
N LYS A 199 -3.83 18.88 2.81
CA LYS A 199 -3.00 20.10 2.67
C LYS A 199 -1.94 20.16 3.76
N THR A 200 -2.34 19.83 5.00
CA THR A 200 -1.39 19.83 6.13
C THR A 200 -0.32 18.73 6.03
N LEU A 201 -0.58 17.63 5.32
CA LEU A 201 0.43 16.60 5.01
C LEU A 201 1.47 17.13 4.04
N LYS A 202 1.06 17.73 2.93
CA LYS A 202 1.97 18.29 1.91
C LYS A 202 2.90 19.35 2.54
N ASP A 203 2.36 20.23 3.37
CA ASP A 203 3.16 21.24 4.08
C ASP A 203 4.21 20.63 5.04
N LYS A 204 3.95 19.45 5.59
CA LYS A 204 4.90 18.74 6.47
C LYS A 204 5.97 17.99 5.67
N ASP A 205 5.60 17.35 4.58
CA ASP A 205 6.54 16.62 3.71
C ASP A 205 7.53 17.61 3.07
N ASP A 206 7.06 18.74 2.54
CA ASP A 206 7.92 19.80 1.97
C ASP A 206 8.92 20.37 2.99
N LYS A 207 8.49 20.52 4.27
CA LYS A 207 9.39 20.99 5.34
C LYS A 207 10.39 19.92 5.79
N SER A 208 10.08 18.65 5.67
CA SER A 208 11.00 17.56 6.01
C SER A 208 12.11 17.44 4.97
N ASP A 209 11.77 17.57 3.69
CA ASP A 209 12.72 17.49 2.58
C ASP A 209 13.64 18.72 2.52
N ALA A 210 13.15 19.88 2.93
CA ALA A 210 13.96 21.10 3.05
C ALA A 210 14.99 21.07 4.19
N LYS A 211 14.79 20.22 5.21
CA LYS A 211 15.75 20.02 6.31
C LYS A 211 16.77 18.91 6.06
N ALA A 212 16.53 18.06 5.06
CA ALA A 212 17.40 16.94 4.72
C ALA A 212 18.43 17.28 3.61
N LYS A 213 18.37 18.49 3.05
CA LYS A 213 19.37 19.09 2.14
C LYS A 213 20.23 20.09 2.88
#